data_722b744ec070e4fd130c5456f7a8b481
#
_entry.id   722b744ec070e4fd130c5456f7a8b481
#
_cell.length_a   1.000
_cell.length_b   1.000
_cell.length_c   1.000
_cell.angle_alpha   90.00
_cell.angle_beta   90.00
_cell.angle_gamma   90.00
#
_symmetry.space_group_name_H-M   'P 1'
#
loop_
_entity.id
_entity.type
_entity.pdbx_description
1 polymer ?
#
loop_
_entity_poly.entity_id
_entity_poly.type
_entity_poly.pdbx_seq_one_letter_code
_entity_poly.pdbx_strand_id
1 'polypeptide(L)'
;MRTEADFAIIGGGIVGLSVAHGLLKQGCSVICIDGSDTDFRASRGNFGLVWVQGKGIRAPFYAAWTQNAARIYPDFVSELSQETGVQINYNQAGGYEYFTDPQTLSQRMDEYKQLKKALNGDYPYEFLSSSQIRAAEPMIGGETIGASFYPYDGHLNPLQLLKALASYCQKKGLSHYLGEELKTADKKEGVFRIVTKKGLTISANKVVISAGLGAKKIGPLFGFLGLVSPQRGQILVTEKISPILNRPSVTIRQVDEGAIQIGDSQEQAGFNDNETQAQMSRIARNAIKVMPKLAQLRLVRAWGSLRVMSPDGLPIYHQSHIMPGAFLITCHSGITLAATHSTNLSLWLTGHKNAPELSRFSEDRFHA
;
A
#
# COMPACT_ATOMS: atom_id res chain seq x y z
N MET A 1 25.37 -6.25 15.33
CA MET A 1 24.59 -5.96 14.10
C MET A 1 25.58 -5.76 12.97
N ARG A 2 25.22 -6.21 11.77
CA ARG A 2 26.08 -6.20 10.57
C ARG A 2 26.14 -4.78 9.98
N THR A 3 27.30 -4.36 9.49
CA THR A 3 27.48 -3.07 8.79
C THR A 3 27.80 -3.25 7.30
N GLU A 4 27.85 -4.50 6.82
CA GLU A 4 28.07 -4.85 5.41
C GLU A 4 27.01 -5.83 4.95
N ALA A 5 26.44 -5.65 3.74
CA ALA A 5 25.40 -6.51 3.20
C ALA A 5 25.35 -6.44 1.66
N ASP A 6 24.60 -7.39 1.05
CA ASP A 6 24.27 -7.33 -0.39
C ASP A 6 23.36 -6.16 -0.69
N PHE A 7 22.39 -5.90 0.22
CA PHE A 7 21.42 -4.82 0.07
C PHE A 7 21.32 -3.96 1.33
N ALA A 8 21.32 -2.64 1.13
CA ALA A 8 20.88 -1.67 2.12
C ALA A 8 19.50 -1.11 1.73
N ILE A 9 18.54 -1.15 2.64
CA ILE A 9 17.19 -0.61 2.45
C ILE A 9 17.06 0.65 3.28
N ILE A 10 16.64 1.75 2.66
CA ILE A 10 16.39 3.03 3.32
C ILE A 10 14.88 3.22 3.43
N GLY A 11 14.35 3.02 4.63
CA GLY A 11 12.92 3.05 4.96
C GLY A 11 12.36 1.68 5.34
N GLY A 12 12.05 1.48 6.62
CA GLY A 12 11.50 0.26 7.23
C GLY A 12 9.97 0.23 7.29
N GLY A 13 9.29 0.90 6.34
CA GLY A 13 7.84 0.81 6.17
C GLY A 13 7.42 -0.50 5.47
N ILE A 14 6.10 -0.59 5.16
CA ILE A 14 5.54 -1.79 4.53
C ILE A 14 6.25 -2.16 3.20
N VAL A 15 6.63 -1.18 2.39
CA VAL A 15 7.32 -1.38 1.12
C VAL A 15 8.71 -1.96 1.36
N GLY A 16 9.52 -1.30 2.20
CA GLY A 16 10.89 -1.72 2.49
C GLY A 16 10.96 -3.10 3.15
N LEU A 17 10.09 -3.37 4.13
CA LEU A 17 10.05 -4.68 4.79
C LEU A 17 9.53 -5.79 3.86
N SER A 18 8.61 -5.50 2.94
CA SER A 18 8.19 -6.49 1.93
C SER A 18 9.33 -6.82 0.96
N VAL A 19 10.10 -5.82 0.55
CA VAL A 19 11.31 -6.03 -0.26
C VAL A 19 12.36 -6.82 0.52
N ALA A 20 12.62 -6.44 1.78
CA ALA A 20 13.55 -7.17 2.65
C ALA A 20 13.15 -8.63 2.81
N HIS A 21 11.85 -8.92 3.01
CA HIS A 21 11.32 -10.27 3.08
C HIS A 21 11.72 -11.10 1.85
N GLY A 22 11.48 -10.58 0.64
CA GLY A 22 11.78 -11.28 -0.60
C GLY A 22 13.29 -11.48 -0.83
N LEU A 23 14.11 -10.47 -0.52
CA LEU A 23 15.57 -10.56 -0.63
C LEU A 23 16.16 -11.60 0.34
N LEU A 24 15.69 -11.62 1.58
CA LEU A 24 16.11 -12.61 2.60
C LEU A 24 15.70 -14.04 2.19
N LYS A 25 14.52 -14.21 1.57
CA LYS A 25 14.10 -15.52 1.01
C LYS A 25 15.03 -16.01 -0.10
N GLN A 26 15.65 -15.10 -0.86
CA GLN A 26 16.64 -15.44 -1.88
C GLN A 26 18.04 -15.62 -1.30
N GLY A 27 18.22 -15.58 0.01
CA GLY A 27 19.51 -15.76 0.69
C GLY A 27 20.40 -14.52 0.68
N CYS A 28 19.90 -13.37 0.24
CA CYS A 28 20.67 -12.12 0.29
C CYS A 28 20.82 -11.63 1.73
N SER A 29 21.97 -11.04 2.05
CA SER A 29 22.15 -10.30 3.29
C SER A 29 21.54 -8.90 3.15
N VAL A 30 20.78 -8.46 4.17
CA VAL A 30 20.03 -7.20 4.13
C VAL A 30 20.26 -6.39 5.40
N ILE A 31 20.53 -5.09 5.21
CA ILE A 31 20.50 -4.08 6.26
C ILE A 31 19.36 -3.12 5.97
N CYS A 32 18.57 -2.75 6.98
CA CYS A 32 17.54 -1.72 6.86
C CYS A 32 17.86 -0.58 7.84
N ILE A 33 17.92 0.65 7.35
CA ILE A 33 17.93 1.86 8.17
C ILE A 33 16.58 2.55 8.06
N ASP A 34 16.07 3.04 9.16
CA ASP A 34 14.80 3.76 9.21
C ASP A 34 14.92 5.01 10.07
N GLY A 35 14.26 6.08 9.67
CA GLY A 35 14.32 7.38 10.33
C GLY A 35 13.63 7.43 11.69
N SER A 36 13.33 8.64 12.15
CA SER A 36 12.67 8.88 13.43
C SER A 36 11.23 8.34 13.47
N ASP A 37 10.77 7.92 14.63
CA ASP A 37 9.36 7.57 14.85
C ASP A 37 8.40 8.77 14.76
N THR A 38 8.92 9.98 14.76
CA THR A 38 8.16 11.23 14.53
C THR A 38 7.91 11.52 13.06
N ASP A 39 8.53 10.76 12.14
CA ASP A 39 8.30 10.92 10.70
C ASP A 39 6.90 10.45 10.30
N PHE A 40 6.39 11.00 9.21
CA PHE A 40 5.10 10.58 8.65
C PHE A 40 5.15 9.11 8.21
N ARG A 41 4.33 8.27 8.84
CA ARG A 41 4.34 6.81 8.70
C ARG A 41 3.10 6.31 7.98
N ALA A 42 3.03 6.46 6.66
CA ALA A 42 1.89 6.02 5.84
C ALA A 42 1.46 4.57 6.14
N SER A 43 2.40 3.68 6.44
CA SER A 43 2.12 2.27 6.79
C SER A 43 1.32 2.11 8.08
N ARG A 44 1.45 3.03 9.04
CA ARG A 44 0.74 3.00 10.33
C ARG A 44 -0.67 3.58 10.27
N GLY A 45 -0.91 4.52 9.35
CA GLY A 45 -2.21 5.17 9.16
C GLY A 45 -3.08 4.55 8.06
N ASN A 46 -2.70 3.39 7.54
CA ASN A 46 -3.38 2.76 6.41
C ASN A 46 -4.75 2.18 6.78
N PHE A 47 -5.70 2.26 5.84
CA PHE A 47 -7.06 1.71 5.99
C PHE A 47 -7.09 0.18 6.00
N GLY A 48 -6.11 -0.50 5.39
CA GLY A 48 -5.97 -1.95 5.42
C GLY A 48 -6.65 -2.71 4.29
N LEU A 49 -6.88 -2.08 3.16
CA LEU A 49 -7.42 -2.74 1.97
C LEU A 49 -6.33 -3.37 1.11
N VAL A 50 -6.56 -4.60 0.67
CA VAL A 50 -5.93 -5.22 -0.49
C VAL A 50 -6.93 -5.06 -1.62
N TRP A 51 -6.67 -4.13 -2.55
CA TRP A 51 -7.72 -3.60 -3.41
C TRP A 51 -7.28 -3.45 -4.86
N VAL A 52 -8.09 -3.96 -5.77
CA VAL A 52 -7.87 -3.94 -7.23
C VAL A 52 -8.84 -3.00 -7.93
N GLN A 53 -10.10 -2.98 -7.51
CA GLN A 53 -11.14 -2.14 -8.13
C GLN A 53 -10.71 -0.69 -8.27
N GLY A 54 -10.99 -0.08 -9.43
CA GLY A 54 -10.68 1.32 -9.71
C GLY A 54 -9.21 1.63 -9.97
N LYS A 55 -8.29 0.68 -9.76
CA LYS A 55 -6.86 0.88 -10.04
C LYS A 55 -6.54 0.59 -11.51
N GLY A 56 -5.70 1.44 -12.08
CA GLY A 56 -5.20 1.22 -13.43
C GLY A 56 -6.23 1.40 -14.54
N ILE A 57 -7.34 2.10 -14.33
CA ILE A 57 -8.35 2.38 -15.36
C ILE A 57 -7.72 2.98 -16.62
N ARG A 58 -6.79 3.93 -16.43
CA ARG A 58 -6.02 4.55 -17.53
C ARG A 58 -4.64 3.92 -17.75
N ALA A 59 -4.29 2.89 -16.98
CA ALA A 59 -3.02 2.20 -17.00
C ALA A 59 -3.24 0.70 -16.78
N PRO A 60 -3.74 -0.05 -17.77
CA PRO A 60 -4.11 -1.46 -17.63
C PRO A 60 -2.98 -2.35 -17.08
N PHE A 61 -1.71 -2.02 -17.38
CA PHE A 61 -0.56 -2.70 -16.80
C PHE A 61 -0.48 -2.57 -15.27
N TYR A 62 -0.95 -1.46 -14.70
CA TYR A 62 -1.04 -1.30 -13.25
C TYR A 62 -2.22 -2.08 -12.66
N ALA A 63 -3.36 -2.16 -13.35
CA ALA A 63 -4.45 -3.04 -12.94
C ALA A 63 -3.99 -4.51 -12.91
N ALA A 64 -3.29 -4.98 -13.97
CA ALA A 64 -2.70 -6.32 -14.00
C ALA A 64 -1.71 -6.55 -12.85
N TRP A 65 -0.88 -5.55 -12.53
CA TRP A 65 0.08 -5.62 -11.43
C TRP A 65 -0.60 -5.75 -10.07
N THR A 66 -1.65 -4.96 -9.81
CA THR A 66 -2.43 -5.05 -8.55
C THR A 66 -3.23 -6.34 -8.46
N GLN A 67 -3.77 -6.82 -9.59
CA GLN A 67 -4.49 -8.08 -9.66
C GLN A 67 -3.57 -9.27 -9.35
N ASN A 68 -2.35 -9.28 -9.92
CA ASN A 68 -1.34 -10.29 -9.59
C ASN A 68 -1.01 -10.26 -8.09
N ALA A 69 -0.84 -9.06 -7.51
CA ALA A 69 -0.60 -8.92 -6.08
C ALA A 69 -1.73 -9.55 -5.24
N ALA A 70 -2.99 -9.25 -5.59
CA ALA A 70 -4.15 -9.77 -4.87
C ALA A 70 -4.29 -11.30 -5.00
N ARG A 71 -3.95 -11.88 -6.16
CA ARG A 71 -3.99 -13.33 -6.39
C ARG A 71 -2.99 -14.11 -5.53
N ILE A 72 -1.79 -13.58 -5.34
CA ILE A 72 -0.74 -14.25 -4.54
C ILE A 72 -0.79 -13.87 -3.06
N TYR A 73 -1.70 -12.98 -2.68
CA TYR A 73 -1.78 -12.45 -1.32
C TYR A 73 -2.13 -13.52 -0.26
N PRO A 74 -3.05 -14.48 -0.51
CA PRO A 74 -3.35 -15.55 0.45
C PRO A 74 -2.13 -16.35 0.86
N ASP A 75 -1.32 -16.79 -0.10
CA ASP A 75 -0.12 -17.58 0.15
C ASP A 75 0.93 -16.75 0.92
N PHE A 76 1.11 -15.49 0.53
CA PHE A 76 2.02 -14.56 1.20
C PHE A 76 1.66 -14.36 2.69
N VAL A 77 0.37 -14.16 2.99
CA VAL A 77 -0.08 -13.99 4.38
C VAL A 77 0.00 -15.29 5.17
N SER A 78 -0.36 -16.42 4.55
CA SER A 78 -0.26 -17.75 5.16
C SER A 78 1.17 -18.05 5.58
N GLU A 79 2.13 -17.86 4.68
CA GLU A 79 3.56 -18.04 4.96
C GLU A 79 4.03 -17.16 6.14
N LEU A 80 3.72 -15.86 6.08
CA LEU A 80 4.11 -14.92 7.14
C LEU A 80 3.51 -15.32 8.50
N SER A 81 2.24 -15.72 8.52
CA SER A 81 1.57 -16.11 9.76
C SER A 81 2.16 -17.39 10.34
N GLN A 82 2.47 -18.38 9.51
CA GLN A 82 3.11 -19.65 9.93
C GLN A 82 4.52 -19.41 10.48
N GLU A 83 5.34 -18.65 9.76
CA GLU A 83 6.73 -18.38 10.14
C GLU A 83 6.87 -17.49 11.38
N THR A 84 5.91 -16.61 11.63
CA THR A 84 6.02 -15.59 12.69
C THR A 84 5.11 -15.84 13.89
N GLY A 85 4.02 -16.60 13.73
CA GLY A 85 2.95 -16.73 14.71
C GLY A 85 2.03 -15.50 14.81
N VAL A 86 2.20 -14.50 13.95
CA VAL A 86 1.39 -13.28 13.97
C VAL A 86 0.10 -13.48 13.20
N GLN A 87 -1.04 -13.24 13.84
CA GLN A 87 -2.36 -13.25 13.19
C GLN A 87 -2.56 -11.95 12.40
N ILE A 88 -2.50 -12.02 11.07
CA ILE A 88 -2.62 -10.83 10.18
C ILE A 88 -4.09 -10.48 9.95
N ASN A 89 -5.00 -11.42 10.14
CA ASN A 89 -6.44 -11.27 9.94
C ASN A 89 -6.77 -10.79 8.52
N TYR A 90 -6.25 -11.53 7.54
CA TYR A 90 -6.55 -11.30 6.14
C TYR A 90 -7.82 -12.00 5.71
N ASN A 91 -8.74 -11.27 5.10
CA ASN A 91 -9.97 -11.79 4.51
C ASN A 91 -10.09 -11.33 3.06
N GLN A 92 -10.17 -12.29 2.12
CA GLN A 92 -10.36 -12.07 0.68
C GLN A 92 -11.72 -12.62 0.23
N ALA A 93 -12.79 -12.14 0.85
CA ALA A 93 -14.15 -12.51 0.47
C ALA A 93 -14.67 -11.72 -0.76
N GLY A 94 -13.84 -10.97 -1.42
CA GLY A 94 -14.21 -9.94 -2.38
C GLY A 94 -14.52 -8.61 -1.69
N GLY A 95 -14.82 -7.58 -2.49
CA GLY A 95 -15.13 -6.26 -1.99
C GLY A 95 -16.13 -5.50 -2.86
N TYR A 96 -16.73 -4.45 -2.31
CA TYR A 96 -17.73 -3.64 -2.99
C TYR A 96 -17.29 -2.18 -3.16
N GLU A 97 -17.64 -1.57 -4.28
CA GLU A 97 -17.75 -0.13 -4.42
C GLU A 97 -19.24 0.22 -4.55
N TYR A 98 -19.79 0.95 -3.58
CA TYR A 98 -21.19 1.32 -3.54
C TYR A 98 -21.44 2.63 -4.30
N PHE A 99 -22.56 2.71 -5.02
CA PHE A 99 -22.95 3.88 -5.80
C PHE A 99 -24.28 4.44 -5.30
N THR A 100 -24.33 5.73 -5.09
CA THR A 100 -25.53 6.51 -4.73
C THR A 100 -25.90 7.52 -5.83
N ASP A 101 -25.10 7.61 -6.89
CA ASP A 101 -25.27 8.50 -8.02
C ASP A 101 -25.24 7.71 -9.34
N PRO A 102 -26.29 7.83 -10.20
CA PRO A 102 -26.40 7.11 -11.45
C PRO A 102 -25.29 7.41 -12.45
N GLN A 103 -24.81 8.66 -12.48
CA GLN A 103 -23.75 9.08 -13.41
C GLN A 103 -22.43 8.38 -13.07
N THR A 104 -22.07 8.38 -11.78
CA THR A 104 -20.86 7.70 -11.28
C THR A 104 -20.92 6.19 -11.55
N LEU A 105 -22.08 5.55 -11.34
CA LEU A 105 -22.29 4.14 -11.65
C LEU A 105 -22.08 3.85 -13.14
N SER A 106 -22.74 4.62 -14.02
CA SER A 106 -22.61 4.47 -15.47
C SER A 106 -21.17 4.63 -15.95
N GLN A 107 -20.49 5.66 -15.47
CA GLN A 107 -19.08 5.89 -15.79
C GLN A 107 -18.21 4.70 -15.37
N ARG A 108 -18.42 4.16 -14.16
CA ARG A 108 -17.65 3.01 -13.66
C ARG A 108 -17.90 1.74 -14.48
N MET A 109 -19.13 1.54 -14.94
CA MET A 109 -19.46 0.42 -15.83
C MET A 109 -18.68 0.49 -17.15
N ASP A 110 -18.60 1.67 -17.76
CA ASP A 110 -17.85 1.87 -18.99
C ASP A 110 -16.35 1.69 -18.78
N GLU A 111 -15.80 2.26 -17.71
CA GLU A 111 -14.40 2.13 -17.33
C GLU A 111 -13.99 0.65 -17.15
N TYR A 112 -14.79 -0.14 -16.46
CA TYR A 112 -14.48 -1.56 -16.24
C TYR A 112 -14.64 -2.41 -17.50
N LYS A 113 -15.58 -2.07 -18.36
CA LYS A 113 -15.71 -2.70 -19.68
C LYS A 113 -14.48 -2.47 -20.54
N GLN A 114 -13.97 -1.22 -20.56
CA GLN A 114 -12.75 -0.88 -21.28
C GLN A 114 -11.52 -1.57 -20.68
N LEU A 115 -11.40 -1.58 -19.36
CA LEU A 115 -10.28 -2.23 -18.67
C LEU A 115 -10.27 -3.75 -18.91
N LYS A 116 -11.44 -4.41 -18.83
CA LYS A 116 -11.57 -5.84 -19.13
C LYS A 116 -11.15 -6.16 -20.57
N LYS A 117 -11.52 -5.29 -21.53
CA LYS A 117 -11.06 -5.43 -22.94
C LYS A 117 -9.55 -5.28 -23.04
N ALA A 118 -8.96 -4.28 -22.38
CA ALA A 118 -7.51 -4.05 -22.40
C ALA A 118 -6.70 -5.17 -21.72
N LEU A 119 -7.32 -5.92 -20.81
CA LEU A 119 -6.74 -7.08 -20.13
C LEU A 119 -7.17 -8.43 -20.74
N ASN A 120 -7.60 -8.44 -22.01
CA ASN A 120 -7.99 -9.64 -22.74
C ASN A 120 -9.05 -10.50 -22.02
N GLY A 121 -9.98 -9.85 -21.31
CA GLY A 121 -11.04 -10.51 -20.54
C GLY A 121 -10.68 -10.84 -19.10
N ASP A 122 -9.42 -10.75 -18.70
CA ASP A 122 -8.95 -11.07 -17.34
C ASP A 122 -9.14 -9.91 -16.36
N TYR A 123 -10.39 -9.52 -16.15
CA TYR A 123 -10.81 -8.59 -15.10
C TYR A 123 -12.21 -9.01 -14.60
N PRO A 124 -12.27 -9.89 -13.58
CA PRO A 124 -13.51 -10.53 -13.14
C PRO A 124 -14.28 -9.61 -12.18
N TYR A 125 -15.06 -8.70 -12.73
CA TYR A 125 -15.97 -7.84 -11.99
C TYR A 125 -17.44 -8.20 -12.26
N GLU A 126 -18.28 -7.81 -11.33
CA GLU A 126 -19.73 -7.87 -11.46
C GLU A 126 -20.35 -6.54 -11.05
N PHE A 127 -21.48 -6.15 -11.66
CA PHE A 127 -22.33 -5.06 -11.18
C PHE A 127 -23.59 -5.62 -10.61
N LEU A 128 -23.91 -5.21 -9.40
CA LEU A 128 -25.07 -5.62 -8.63
C LEU A 128 -26.11 -4.50 -8.59
N SER A 129 -27.37 -4.83 -8.83
CA SER A 129 -28.49 -3.92 -8.60
C SER A 129 -28.69 -3.64 -7.11
N SER A 130 -29.45 -2.61 -6.79
CA SER A 130 -29.76 -2.26 -5.39
C SER A 130 -30.48 -3.40 -4.64
N SER A 131 -31.28 -4.23 -5.31
CA SER A 131 -31.90 -5.40 -4.69
C SER A 131 -30.90 -6.51 -4.39
N GLN A 132 -30.01 -6.80 -5.34
CA GLN A 132 -28.97 -7.82 -5.16
C GLN A 132 -27.99 -7.45 -4.05
N ILE A 133 -27.56 -6.17 -3.99
CA ILE A 133 -26.64 -5.75 -2.93
C ILE A 133 -27.30 -5.78 -1.55
N ARG A 134 -28.57 -5.39 -1.41
CA ARG A 134 -29.28 -5.51 -0.12
C ARG A 134 -29.56 -6.96 0.29
N ALA A 135 -29.70 -7.87 -0.65
CA ALA A 135 -29.76 -9.30 -0.33
C ALA A 135 -28.43 -9.85 0.18
N ALA A 136 -27.30 -9.39 -0.38
CA ALA A 136 -25.94 -9.80 0.03
C ALA A 136 -25.47 -9.11 1.33
N GLU A 137 -25.83 -7.83 1.51
CA GLU A 137 -25.48 -6.96 2.63
C GLU A 137 -26.72 -6.26 3.18
N PRO A 138 -27.46 -6.89 4.10
CA PRO A 138 -28.77 -6.39 4.57
C PRO A 138 -28.74 -5.01 5.25
N MET A 139 -27.57 -4.55 5.71
CA MET A 139 -27.41 -3.23 6.35
C MET A 139 -27.31 -2.08 5.35
N ILE A 140 -27.22 -2.36 4.05
CA ILE A 140 -27.12 -1.33 3.01
C ILE A 140 -28.46 -0.62 2.82
N GLY A 141 -28.41 0.72 2.84
CA GLY A 141 -29.57 1.60 2.76
C GLY A 141 -30.16 1.78 1.36
N GLY A 142 -31.35 2.36 1.32
CA GLY A 142 -32.10 2.59 0.10
C GLY A 142 -31.51 3.59 -0.88
N GLU A 143 -30.61 4.48 -0.42
CA GLU A 143 -29.90 5.42 -1.30
C GLU A 143 -28.86 4.73 -2.18
N THR A 144 -28.42 3.50 -1.85
CA THR A 144 -27.50 2.72 -2.68
C THR A 144 -28.25 2.14 -3.87
N ILE A 145 -27.95 2.63 -5.07
CA ILE A 145 -28.59 2.25 -6.34
C ILE A 145 -27.95 1.02 -7.00
N GLY A 146 -26.71 0.69 -6.61
CA GLY A 146 -25.97 -0.48 -7.09
C GLY A 146 -24.58 -0.53 -6.49
N ALA A 147 -23.84 -1.58 -6.85
CA ALA A 147 -22.44 -1.76 -6.46
C ALA A 147 -21.66 -2.47 -7.55
N SER A 148 -20.36 -2.23 -7.64
CA SER A 148 -19.45 -3.17 -8.29
C SER A 148 -18.88 -4.14 -7.26
N PHE A 149 -18.65 -5.36 -7.67
CA PHE A 149 -18.02 -6.43 -6.90
C PHE A 149 -16.76 -6.91 -7.62
N TYR A 150 -15.69 -7.16 -6.84
CA TYR A 150 -14.47 -7.75 -7.35
C TYR A 150 -13.97 -8.88 -6.43
N PRO A 151 -13.79 -10.12 -6.94
CA PRO A 151 -13.56 -11.30 -6.09
C PRO A 151 -12.21 -11.33 -5.39
N TYR A 152 -11.20 -10.66 -5.90
CA TYR A 152 -9.86 -10.64 -5.30
C TYR A 152 -9.62 -9.45 -4.37
N ASP A 153 -10.59 -8.56 -4.18
CA ASP A 153 -10.49 -7.53 -3.16
C ASP A 153 -10.66 -8.13 -1.77
N GLY A 154 -10.03 -7.51 -0.80
CA GLY A 154 -10.03 -7.97 0.57
C GLY A 154 -9.51 -6.91 1.53
N HIS A 155 -9.37 -7.31 2.78
CA HIS A 155 -8.82 -6.44 3.81
C HIS A 155 -8.02 -7.24 4.85
N LEU A 156 -7.22 -6.53 5.61
CA LEU A 156 -6.41 -7.09 6.69
C LEU A 156 -6.14 -6.05 7.78
N ASN A 157 -5.52 -6.48 8.87
CA ASN A 157 -4.94 -5.55 9.84
C ASN A 157 -3.54 -5.12 9.38
N PRO A 158 -3.36 -3.86 8.90
CA PRO A 158 -2.09 -3.39 8.33
C PRO A 158 -0.96 -3.33 9.36
N LEU A 159 -1.27 -3.13 10.65
CA LEU A 159 -0.28 -3.13 11.72
C LEU A 159 0.22 -4.55 12.03
N GLN A 160 -0.66 -5.54 11.95
CA GLN A 160 -0.25 -6.94 12.10
C GLN A 160 0.59 -7.42 10.91
N LEU A 161 0.26 -7.00 9.68
CA LEU A 161 1.10 -7.28 8.52
C LEU A 161 2.50 -6.67 8.68
N LEU A 162 2.58 -5.41 9.11
CA LEU A 162 3.87 -4.74 9.36
C LEU A 162 4.68 -5.47 10.44
N LYS A 163 4.02 -5.87 11.53
CA LYS A 163 4.62 -6.66 12.62
C LYS A 163 5.12 -8.02 12.13
N ALA A 164 4.34 -8.72 11.33
CA ALA A 164 4.71 -10.03 10.78
C ALA A 164 5.95 -9.92 9.88
N LEU A 165 5.96 -8.94 8.96
CA LEU A 165 7.11 -8.67 8.11
C LEU A 165 8.38 -8.34 8.92
N ALA A 166 8.27 -7.45 9.90
CA ALA A 166 9.41 -7.10 10.76
C ALA A 166 9.92 -8.32 11.54
N SER A 167 9.02 -9.12 12.12
CA SER A 167 9.37 -10.35 12.85
C SER A 167 10.03 -11.38 11.95
N TYR A 168 9.49 -11.62 10.75
CA TYR A 168 10.08 -12.53 9.77
C TYR A 168 11.51 -12.08 9.39
N CYS A 169 11.64 -10.82 8.98
CA CYS A 169 12.92 -10.29 8.55
C CYS A 169 13.97 -10.38 9.66
N GLN A 170 13.59 -10.08 10.92
CA GLN A 170 14.48 -10.21 12.06
C GLN A 170 14.92 -11.67 12.30
N LYS A 171 13.98 -12.62 12.24
CA LYS A 171 14.28 -14.06 12.37
C LYS A 171 15.23 -14.56 11.26
N LYS A 172 15.11 -13.99 10.04
CA LYS A 172 15.96 -14.35 8.89
C LYS A 172 17.25 -13.52 8.80
N GLY A 173 17.59 -12.73 9.82
CA GLY A 173 18.89 -12.08 9.97
C GLY A 173 18.98 -10.66 9.41
N LEU A 174 17.84 -9.97 9.23
CA LEU A 174 17.85 -8.52 8.93
C LEU A 174 18.56 -7.75 10.04
N SER A 175 19.55 -6.95 9.69
CA SER A 175 20.09 -5.92 10.58
C SER A 175 19.23 -4.65 10.44
N HIS A 176 18.34 -4.40 11.40
CA HIS A 176 17.42 -3.26 11.36
C HIS A 176 17.85 -2.17 12.33
N TYR A 177 18.23 -1.01 11.82
CA TYR A 177 18.67 0.16 12.56
C TYR A 177 17.58 1.21 12.58
N LEU A 178 16.89 1.34 13.71
CA LEU A 178 15.81 2.30 13.93
C LEU A 178 16.37 3.64 14.42
N GLY A 179 15.76 4.74 14.02
CA GLY A 179 16.17 6.10 14.36
C GLY A 179 17.46 6.54 13.66
N GLU A 180 17.86 5.85 12.59
CA GLU A 180 19.06 6.09 11.80
C GLU A 180 18.69 6.75 10.46
N GLU A 181 18.67 8.09 10.44
CA GLU A 181 18.41 8.85 9.22
C GLU A 181 19.63 8.91 8.32
N LEU A 182 19.43 8.72 7.01
CA LEU A 182 20.47 8.93 6.01
C LEU A 182 21.00 10.38 6.06
N LYS A 183 22.33 10.54 6.06
CA LYS A 183 23.02 11.82 5.93
C LYS A 183 23.65 11.97 4.55
N THR A 184 24.48 11.00 4.15
CA THR A 184 25.15 10.98 2.86
C THR A 184 25.24 9.57 2.32
N ALA A 185 25.33 9.45 1.00
CA ALA A 185 25.65 8.21 0.31
C ALA A 185 26.63 8.51 -0.82
N ASP A 186 27.59 7.64 -1.00
CA ASP A 186 28.50 7.65 -2.14
C ASP A 186 28.70 6.22 -2.67
N LYS A 187 29.25 6.09 -3.87
CA LYS A 187 29.57 4.79 -4.46
C LYS A 187 31.01 4.79 -4.95
N LYS A 188 31.81 3.86 -4.44
CA LYS A 188 33.21 3.67 -4.84
C LYS A 188 33.48 2.20 -5.14
N GLU A 189 34.16 1.92 -6.25
CA GLU A 189 34.51 0.55 -6.67
C GLU A 189 33.35 -0.43 -6.66
N GLY A 190 32.15 0.05 -7.05
CA GLY A 190 30.95 -0.79 -7.09
C GLY A 190 30.18 -0.90 -5.77
N VAL A 191 30.74 -0.47 -4.64
CA VAL A 191 30.16 -0.56 -3.30
C VAL A 191 29.58 0.78 -2.87
N PHE A 192 28.35 0.78 -2.36
CA PHE A 192 27.72 1.94 -1.74
C PHE A 192 28.22 2.10 -0.30
N ARG A 193 28.62 3.30 0.05
CA ARG A 193 28.88 3.72 1.42
C ARG A 193 27.79 4.68 1.88
N ILE A 194 27.05 4.28 2.89
CA ILE A 194 25.90 5.00 3.46
C ILE A 194 26.30 5.48 4.84
N VAL A 195 26.16 6.79 5.11
CA VAL A 195 26.45 7.38 6.43
C VAL A 195 25.19 7.99 6.99
N THR A 196 24.83 7.64 8.21
CA THR A 196 23.67 8.19 8.91
C THR A 196 24.01 9.47 9.67
N LYS A 197 22.99 10.22 10.09
CA LYS A 197 23.19 11.44 10.89
C LYS A 197 23.85 11.16 12.24
N LYS A 198 23.71 9.96 12.80
CA LYS A 198 24.33 9.54 14.06
C LYS A 198 25.75 8.95 13.88
N GLY A 199 26.23 8.91 12.63
CA GLY A 199 27.60 8.46 12.32
C GLY A 199 27.74 6.97 12.02
N LEU A 200 26.65 6.20 12.00
CA LEU A 200 26.69 4.81 11.53
C LEU A 200 27.09 4.80 10.06
N THR A 201 28.07 3.96 9.72
CA THR A 201 28.52 3.72 8.33
C THR A 201 28.13 2.32 7.92
N ILE A 202 27.50 2.17 6.75
CA ILE A 202 27.05 0.92 6.16
C ILE A 202 27.64 0.81 4.76
N SER A 203 28.09 -0.39 4.40
CA SER A 203 28.53 -0.75 3.05
C SER A 203 27.54 -1.75 2.43
N ALA A 204 27.17 -1.54 1.17
CA ALA A 204 26.27 -2.46 0.46
C ALA A 204 26.55 -2.48 -1.04
N ASN A 205 26.31 -3.65 -1.68
CA ASN A 205 26.45 -3.78 -3.13
C ASN A 205 25.33 -3.06 -3.88
N LYS A 206 24.11 -3.04 -3.28
CA LYS A 206 22.93 -2.40 -3.84
C LYS A 206 22.16 -1.64 -2.77
N VAL A 207 21.43 -0.59 -3.18
CA VAL A 207 20.64 0.24 -2.27
C VAL A 207 19.19 0.34 -2.76
N VAL A 208 18.24 0.19 -1.86
CA VAL A 208 16.80 0.36 -2.15
C VAL A 208 16.26 1.52 -1.34
N ILE A 209 15.75 2.55 -2.01
CA ILE A 209 15.10 3.71 -1.41
C ILE A 209 13.58 3.43 -1.36
N SER A 210 13.06 3.17 -0.16
CA SER A 210 11.63 2.93 0.13
C SER A 210 11.12 3.84 1.26
N ALA A 211 11.65 5.05 1.30
CA ALA A 211 11.50 6.01 2.41
C ALA A 211 10.16 6.78 2.39
N GLY A 212 9.15 6.33 1.63
CA GLY A 212 7.86 7.01 1.54
C GLY A 212 8.02 8.48 1.13
N LEU A 213 7.42 9.43 1.89
CA LEU A 213 7.56 10.88 1.62
C LEU A 213 9.00 11.36 1.76
N GLY A 214 9.84 10.66 2.53
CA GLY A 214 11.27 10.95 2.63
C GLY A 214 12.04 10.79 1.32
N ALA A 215 11.50 10.01 0.36
CA ALA A 215 12.09 9.84 -0.96
C ALA A 215 12.27 11.18 -1.71
N LYS A 216 11.46 12.21 -1.41
CA LYS A 216 11.63 13.56 -1.96
C LYS A 216 13.01 14.17 -1.64
N LYS A 217 13.52 13.92 -0.44
CA LYS A 217 14.83 14.44 0.00
C LYS A 217 15.97 13.45 -0.29
N ILE A 218 15.68 12.17 -0.16
CA ILE A 218 16.69 11.10 -0.26
C ILE A 218 16.97 10.73 -1.71
N GLY A 219 15.94 10.69 -2.56
CA GLY A 219 16.08 10.30 -3.97
C GLY A 219 17.16 11.04 -4.73
N PRO A 220 17.24 12.39 -4.67
CA PRO A 220 18.28 13.15 -5.36
C PRO A 220 19.72 12.77 -5.01
N LEU A 221 19.98 12.23 -3.81
CA LEU A 221 21.31 11.75 -3.42
C LEU A 221 21.77 10.52 -4.24
N PHE A 222 20.83 9.85 -4.89
CA PHE A 222 21.07 8.67 -5.72
C PHE A 222 20.74 8.90 -7.20
N GLY A 223 20.47 10.17 -7.58
CA GLY A 223 20.15 10.55 -8.95
C GLY A 223 18.69 10.34 -9.37
N PHE A 224 17.77 10.20 -8.42
CA PHE A 224 16.34 10.16 -8.69
C PHE A 224 15.69 11.56 -8.58
N LEU A 225 14.57 11.77 -9.25
CA LEU A 225 13.85 13.05 -9.25
C LEU A 225 13.18 13.37 -7.91
N GLY A 226 12.90 12.36 -7.09
CA GLY A 226 12.21 12.53 -5.81
C GLY A 226 10.74 12.97 -5.95
N LEU A 227 10.07 12.52 -7.00
CA LEU A 227 8.71 12.93 -7.40
C LEU A 227 7.64 12.30 -6.50
N VAL A 228 7.63 12.65 -5.23
CA VAL A 228 6.56 12.26 -4.29
C VAL A 228 5.98 13.47 -3.59
N SER A 229 4.66 13.43 -3.36
CA SER A 229 3.92 14.45 -2.64
C SER A 229 2.95 13.82 -1.62
N PRO A 230 2.68 14.50 -0.50
CA PRO A 230 1.69 14.05 0.46
C PRO A 230 0.27 14.33 -0.02
N GLN A 231 -0.65 13.38 0.19
CA GLN A 231 -2.09 13.58 0.08
C GLN A 231 -2.75 13.06 1.35
N ARG A 232 -3.42 13.94 2.10
CA ARG A 232 -4.08 13.55 3.35
C ARG A 232 -5.34 12.73 3.07
N GLY A 233 -5.51 11.66 3.85
CA GLY A 233 -6.75 10.91 3.98
C GLY A 233 -7.13 10.78 5.44
N GLN A 234 -8.42 10.97 5.77
CA GLN A 234 -8.93 10.85 7.13
C GLN A 234 -9.79 9.59 7.27
N ILE A 235 -9.72 8.97 8.44
CA ILE A 235 -10.40 7.72 8.78
C ILE A 235 -11.13 7.92 10.10
N LEU A 236 -12.37 7.44 10.18
CA LEU A 236 -13.18 7.38 11.39
C LEU A 236 -13.27 5.92 11.86
N VAL A 237 -13.39 5.72 13.18
CA VAL A 237 -13.57 4.40 13.80
C VAL A 237 -14.75 4.47 14.77
N THR A 238 -15.68 3.53 14.62
CA THR A 238 -16.82 3.39 15.53
C THR A 238 -16.48 2.57 16.77
N GLU A 239 -17.36 2.58 17.75
CA GLU A 239 -17.40 1.56 18.79
C GLU A 239 -17.49 0.16 18.21
N LYS A 240 -17.14 -0.86 19.00
CA LYS A 240 -17.21 -2.26 18.61
C LYS A 240 -18.66 -2.75 18.67
N ILE A 241 -19.06 -3.47 17.64
CA ILE A 241 -20.38 -4.11 17.52
C ILE A 241 -20.21 -5.52 16.96
N SER A 242 -21.27 -6.34 17.07
CA SER A 242 -21.32 -7.63 16.39
C SER A 242 -21.13 -7.48 14.89
N PRO A 243 -20.61 -8.50 14.19
CA PRO A 243 -20.43 -8.46 12.74
C PRO A 243 -21.75 -8.16 12.01
N ILE A 244 -21.72 -7.14 11.14
CA ILE A 244 -22.84 -6.71 10.30
C ILE A 244 -22.48 -6.52 8.83
N LEU A 245 -21.18 -6.63 8.50
CA LEU A 245 -20.67 -6.57 7.14
C LEU A 245 -20.01 -7.89 6.79
N ASN A 246 -20.38 -8.48 5.65
CA ASN A 246 -19.79 -9.69 5.14
C ASN A 246 -18.50 -9.41 4.37
N ARG A 247 -18.40 -8.23 3.75
CA ARG A 247 -17.27 -7.82 2.90
C ARG A 247 -16.92 -6.37 3.11
N PRO A 248 -15.63 -6.00 2.89
CA PRO A 248 -15.22 -4.61 2.88
C PRO A 248 -15.77 -3.88 1.65
N SER A 249 -15.87 -2.56 1.76
CA SER A 249 -15.96 -1.68 0.60
C SER A 249 -14.74 -0.74 0.57
N VAL A 250 -14.65 0.02 -0.52
CA VAL A 250 -13.57 1.01 -0.68
C VAL A 250 -13.55 2.05 0.45
N THR A 251 -14.70 2.30 1.09
CA THR A 251 -14.85 3.34 2.13
C THR A 251 -15.34 2.83 3.48
N ILE A 252 -15.85 1.61 3.57
CA ILE A 252 -16.39 1.07 4.83
C ILE A 252 -15.91 -0.37 4.98
N ARG A 253 -15.33 -0.70 6.13
CA ARG A 253 -15.00 -2.08 6.48
C ARG A 253 -15.21 -2.33 7.97
N GLN A 254 -15.60 -3.52 8.34
CA GLN A 254 -15.60 -3.96 9.72
C GLN A 254 -14.32 -4.74 10.00
N VAL A 255 -13.62 -4.37 11.07
CA VAL A 255 -12.41 -5.07 11.51
C VAL A 255 -12.77 -6.22 12.44
N ASP A 256 -11.88 -7.18 12.63
CA ASP A 256 -12.15 -8.40 13.41
C ASP A 256 -12.52 -8.12 14.86
N GLU A 257 -12.01 -7.02 15.42
CA GLU A 257 -12.35 -6.59 16.77
C GLU A 257 -13.79 -6.01 16.87
N GLY A 258 -14.51 -5.89 15.75
CA GLY A 258 -15.91 -5.46 15.67
C GLY A 258 -16.11 -3.97 15.38
N ALA A 259 -15.09 -3.13 15.41
CA ALA A 259 -15.23 -1.72 15.05
C ALA A 259 -15.40 -1.57 13.53
N ILE A 260 -16.14 -0.53 13.12
CA ILE A 260 -16.24 -0.17 11.69
C ILE A 260 -15.29 0.99 11.43
N GLN A 261 -14.42 0.80 10.45
CA GLN A 261 -13.59 1.86 9.90
C GLN A 261 -14.29 2.47 8.70
N ILE A 262 -14.30 3.80 8.64
CA ILE A 262 -14.97 4.58 7.61
C ILE A 262 -13.94 5.55 7.03
N GLY A 263 -13.69 5.50 5.74
CA GLY A 263 -12.84 6.38 4.96
C GLY A 263 -13.64 7.00 3.82
N ASP A 264 -13.09 7.81 2.99
CA ASP A 264 -11.83 8.45 3.18
C ASP A 264 -11.95 9.90 2.66
N SER A 265 -10.90 10.66 2.83
CA SER A 265 -10.75 11.95 2.14
C SER A 265 -9.52 11.95 1.24
N GLN A 266 -9.47 12.90 0.30
CA GLN A 266 -8.33 13.16 -0.57
C GLN A 266 -8.06 14.67 -0.56
N GLU A 267 -7.07 15.07 0.25
CA GLU A 267 -6.86 16.49 0.57
C GLU A 267 -5.43 16.92 0.25
N GLN A 268 -5.30 18.06 -0.37
CA GLN A 268 -4.00 18.73 -0.59
C GLN A 268 -3.67 19.60 0.63
N ALA A 269 -3.28 18.95 1.72
CA ALA A 269 -3.01 19.61 3.01
C ALA A 269 -1.51 19.75 3.33
N GLY A 270 -0.64 19.54 2.33
CA GLY A 270 0.81 19.50 2.56
C GLY A 270 1.17 18.41 3.57
N PHE A 271 2.09 18.70 4.47
CA PHE A 271 2.52 17.78 5.53
C PHE A 271 1.65 17.85 6.82
N ASN A 272 0.43 18.38 6.73
CA ASN A 272 -0.50 18.38 7.86
C ASN A 272 -1.33 17.09 7.84
N ASP A 273 -1.15 16.22 8.82
CA ASP A 273 -1.84 14.95 8.99
C ASP A 273 -2.95 14.99 10.05
N ASN A 274 -3.26 16.18 10.62
CA ASN A 274 -4.36 16.33 11.57
C ASN A 274 -5.71 16.09 10.88
N GLU A 275 -6.66 15.52 11.64
CA GLU A 275 -8.06 15.44 11.22
C GLU A 275 -8.75 16.80 11.31
N THR A 276 -9.84 16.95 10.56
CA THR A 276 -10.67 18.16 10.57
C THR A 276 -12.14 17.82 10.69
N GLN A 277 -12.87 18.58 11.50
CA GLN A 277 -14.30 18.37 11.76
C GLN A 277 -15.12 18.37 10.45
N ALA A 278 -14.81 19.26 9.50
CA ALA A 278 -15.50 19.34 8.23
C ALA A 278 -15.40 18.03 7.42
N GLN A 279 -14.21 17.45 7.33
CA GLN A 279 -13.99 16.21 6.59
C GLN A 279 -14.57 15.01 7.33
N MET A 280 -14.38 14.93 8.65
CA MET A 280 -15.01 13.87 9.46
C MET A 280 -16.53 13.87 9.27
N SER A 281 -17.18 15.04 9.32
CA SER A 281 -18.62 15.16 9.08
C SER A 281 -19.01 14.76 7.66
N ARG A 282 -18.21 15.07 6.64
CA ARG A 282 -18.44 14.66 5.25
C ARG A 282 -18.34 13.13 5.10
N ILE A 283 -17.28 12.54 5.63
CA ILE A 283 -17.05 11.09 5.60
C ILE A 283 -18.22 10.36 6.30
N ALA A 284 -18.60 10.80 7.49
CA ALA A 284 -19.72 10.21 8.24
C ALA A 284 -21.05 10.30 7.47
N ARG A 285 -21.39 11.47 6.91
CA ARG A 285 -22.62 11.63 6.11
C ARG A 285 -22.65 10.71 4.89
N ASN A 286 -21.53 10.60 4.17
CA ASN A 286 -21.45 9.72 2.99
C ASN A 286 -21.61 8.23 3.38
N ALA A 287 -21.00 7.83 4.48
CA ALA A 287 -21.14 6.47 4.99
C ALA A 287 -22.58 6.16 5.45
N ILE A 288 -23.26 7.10 6.10
CA ILE A 288 -24.65 6.95 6.56
C ILE A 288 -25.62 6.81 5.38
N LYS A 289 -25.37 7.49 4.23
CA LYS A 289 -26.16 7.29 3.01
C LYS A 289 -26.09 5.85 2.52
N VAL A 290 -24.89 5.25 2.56
CA VAL A 290 -24.68 3.85 2.17
C VAL A 290 -25.23 2.90 3.23
N MET A 291 -24.98 3.18 4.51
CA MET A 291 -25.34 2.31 5.62
C MET A 291 -25.96 3.13 6.77
N PRO A 292 -27.29 3.31 6.80
CA PRO A 292 -27.99 4.16 7.80
C PRO A 292 -27.75 3.73 9.25
N LYS A 293 -27.47 2.45 9.51
CA LYS A 293 -27.16 1.93 10.83
C LYS A 293 -25.96 2.65 11.49
N LEU A 294 -25.04 3.17 10.71
CA LEU A 294 -23.87 3.91 11.21
C LEU A 294 -24.25 5.19 11.98
N ALA A 295 -25.41 5.79 11.71
CA ALA A 295 -25.91 6.95 12.45
C ALA A 295 -26.15 6.69 13.94
N GLN A 296 -26.30 5.42 14.33
CA GLN A 296 -26.55 5.00 15.71
C GLN A 296 -25.29 4.67 16.48
N LEU A 297 -24.12 4.65 15.81
CA LEU A 297 -22.86 4.25 16.42
C LEU A 297 -22.05 5.46 16.88
N ARG A 298 -21.38 5.31 17.98
CA ARG A 298 -20.45 6.33 18.49
C ARG A 298 -19.10 6.25 17.77
N LEU A 299 -18.56 7.39 17.38
CA LEU A 299 -17.19 7.49 16.92
C LEU A 299 -16.28 7.51 18.15
N VAL A 300 -15.31 6.59 18.19
CA VAL A 300 -14.36 6.46 19.30
C VAL A 300 -12.98 6.97 18.93
N ARG A 301 -12.67 7.08 17.64
CA ARG A 301 -11.40 7.58 17.14
C ARG A 301 -11.51 8.15 15.74
N ALA A 302 -10.66 9.12 15.44
CA ALA A 302 -10.37 9.58 14.09
C ALA A 302 -8.86 9.81 13.97
N TRP A 303 -8.33 9.75 12.74
CA TRP A 303 -6.96 10.21 12.43
C TRP A 303 -6.85 10.59 10.97
N GLY A 304 -5.90 11.49 10.67
CA GLY A 304 -5.40 11.73 9.33
C GLY A 304 -4.11 10.95 9.07
N SER A 305 -3.84 10.67 7.81
CA SER A 305 -2.58 10.07 7.37
C SER A 305 -2.20 10.57 6.00
N LEU A 306 -0.90 10.67 5.73
CA LEU A 306 -0.39 11.16 4.46
C LEU A 306 -0.06 10.00 3.52
N ARG A 307 -0.77 9.94 2.39
CA ARG A 307 -0.44 9.05 1.28
C ARG A 307 0.82 9.53 0.58
N VAL A 308 1.58 8.60 0.04
CA VAL A 308 2.77 8.84 -0.78
C VAL A 308 2.33 8.81 -2.24
N MET A 309 2.12 9.98 -2.83
CA MET A 309 1.61 10.10 -4.21
C MET A 309 2.73 10.45 -5.18
N SER A 310 2.84 9.68 -6.27
CA SER A 310 3.56 10.07 -7.48
C SER A 310 2.70 11.04 -8.31
N PRO A 311 3.24 11.75 -9.32
CA PRO A 311 2.46 12.71 -10.12
C PRO A 311 1.24 12.11 -10.83
N ASP A 312 1.32 10.86 -11.26
CA ASP A 312 0.25 10.12 -11.95
C ASP A 312 -0.48 9.09 -11.06
N GLY A 313 -0.09 8.98 -9.78
CA GLY A 313 -0.65 8.01 -8.82
C GLY A 313 -0.18 6.57 -9.01
N LEU A 314 0.67 6.28 -10.02
CA LEU A 314 1.20 4.95 -10.26
C LEU A 314 2.47 4.69 -9.43
N PRO A 315 2.82 3.44 -9.13
CA PRO A 315 4.12 3.13 -8.52
C PRO A 315 5.30 3.66 -9.34
N ILE A 316 6.40 3.97 -8.64
CA ILE A 316 7.70 4.22 -9.27
C ILE A 316 8.62 3.08 -8.86
N TYR A 317 9.08 2.32 -9.84
CA TYR A 317 10.13 1.31 -9.74
C TYR A 317 11.20 1.68 -10.75
N HIS A 318 12.31 2.20 -10.26
CA HIS A 318 13.37 2.74 -11.13
C HIS A 318 14.76 2.40 -10.59
N GLN A 319 15.68 2.06 -11.49
CA GLN A 319 17.10 1.94 -11.18
C GLN A 319 17.81 3.19 -11.65
N SER A 320 18.63 3.78 -10.78
CA SER A 320 19.38 4.99 -11.10
C SER A 320 20.30 4.81 -12.29
N HIS A 321 20.25 5.72 -13.24
CA HIS A 321 21.21 5.81 -14.36
C HIS A 321 22.57 6.34 -13.92
N ILE A 322 22.59 7.19 -12.88
CA ILE A 322 23.80 7.84 -12.37
C ILE A 322 24.56 6.94 -11.39
N MET A 323 23.79 6.18 -10.56
CA MET A 323 24.32 5.26 -9.56
C MET A 323 23.74 3.86 -9.77
N PRO A 324 24.15 3.10 -10.81
CA PRO A 324 23.65 1.75 -11.07
C PRO A 324 23.76 0.86 -9.82
N GLY A 325 22.67 0.14 -9.49
CA GLY A 325 22.54 -0.61 -8.23
C GLY A 325 21.82 0.16 -7.11
N ALA A 326 21.52 1.45 -7.31
CA ALA A 326 20.53 2.15 -6.49
C ALA A 326 19.15 2.04 -7.14
N PHE A 327 18.12 1.73 -6.34
CA PHE A 327 16.75 1.51 -6.78
C PHE A 327 15.79 2.39 -5.97
N LEU A 328 14.87 3.06 -6.65
CA LEU A 328 13.74 3.77 -6.03
C LEU A 328 12.49 2.90 -6.11
N ILE A 329 11.86 2.67 -4.96
CA ILE A 329 10.62 1.93 -4.85
C ILE A 329 9.65 2.77 -4.02
N THR A 330 8.66 3.35 -4.68
CA THR A 330 7.63 4.14 -4.01
C THR A 330 6.26 3.90 -4.63
N CYS A 331 5.22 3.88 -3.81
CA CYS A 331 3.84 3.71 -4.26
C CYS A 331 2.84 4.18 -3.20
N HIS A 332 1.65 4.56 -3.66
CA HIS A 332 0.49 4.80 -2.80
C HIS A 332 -0.07 3.49 -2.21
N SER A 333 -0.05 2.40 -2.98
CA SER A 333 -0.75 1.14 -2.65
C SER A 333 0.13 0.09 -1.96
N GLY A 334 0.98 0.50 -1.02
CA GLY A 334 1.97 -0.38 -0.38
C GLY A 334 1.39 -1.63 0.28
N ILE A 335 0.18 -1.55 0.87
CA ILE A 335 -0.50 -2.73 1.43
C ILE A 335 -0.90 -3.69 0.31
N THR A 336 -1.64 -3.23 -0.69
CA THR A 336 -2.06 -4.08 -1.84
C THR A 336 -0.88 -4.74 -2.52
N LEU A 337 0.23 -4.04 -2.67
CA LEU A 337 1.40 -4.49 -3.42
C LEU A 337 2.44 -5.23 -2.58
N ALA A 338 2.21 -5.42 -1.27
CA ALA A 338 3.19 -6.05 -0.38
C ALA A 338 3.64 -7.44 -0.87
N ALA A 339 2.71 -8.26 -1.35
CA ALA A 339 3.02 -9.59 -1.86
C ALA A 339 3.91 -9.54 -3.13
N THR A 340 3.61 -8.66 -4.11
CA THR A 340 4.46 -8.49 -5.30
C THR A 340 5.80 -7.82 -4.99
N HIS A 341 5.86 -6.94 -4.00
CA HIS A 341 7.14 -6.38 -3.55
C HIS A 341 8.05 -7.46 -2.96
N SER A 342 7.46 -8.40 -2.23
CA SER A 342 8.20 -9.52 -1.68
C SER A 342 8.64 -10.55 -2.74
N THR A 343 7.81 -10.84 -3.72
CA THR A 343 8.08 -11.87 -4.72
C THR A 343 8.70 -11.32 -5.99
N ASN A 344 7.90 -10.64 -6.81
CA ASN A 344 8.28 -10.21 -8.14
C ASN A 344 9.36 -9.11 -8.12
N LEU A 345 9.22 -8.13 -7.22
CA LEU A 345 10.14 -7.00 -7.18
C LEU A 345 11.52 -7.41 -6.64
N SER A 346 11.58 -8.35 -5.70
CA SER A 346 12.85 -8.90 -5.22
C SER A 346 13.62 -9.64 -6.33
N LEU A 347 12.92 -10.32 -7.25
CA LEU A 347 13.55 -10.92 -8.43
C LEU A 347 14.16 -9.85 -9.36
N TRP A 348 13.46 -8.74 -9.55
CA TRP A 348 13.98 -7.62 -10.35
C TRP A 348 15.22 -7.00 -9.72
N LEU A 349 15.22 -6.78 -8.41
CA LEU A 349 16.37 -6.22 -7.68
C LEU A 349 17.62 -7.11 -7.74
N THR A 350 17.44 -8.43 -7.73
CA THR A 350 18.55 -9.39 -7.85
C THR A 350 19.02 -9.60 -9.29
N GLY A 351 18.23 -9.19 -10.29
CA GLY A 351 18.51 -9.46 -11.70
C GLY A 351 18.22 -10.92 -12.09
N HIS A 352 17.26 -11.55 -11.41
CA HIS A 352 16.87 -12.93 -11.69
C HIS A 352 16.24 -13.08 -13.09
N LYS A 353 16.47 -14.20 -13.77
CA LYS A 353 15.95 -14.46 -15.12
C LYS A 353 14.44 -14.35 -15.30
N ASN A 354 13.69 -14.58 -14.23
CA ASN A 354 12.22 -14.45 -14.17
C ASN A 354 11.77 -13.09 -13.63
N ALA A 355 12.64 -12.06 -13.63
CA ALA A 355 12.28 -10.73 -13.21
C ALA A 355 11.15 -10.16 -14.07
N PRO A 356 10.16 -9.46 -13.48
CA PRO A 356 9.10 -8.81 -14.23
C PRO A 356 9.63 -7.64 -15.05
N GLU A 357 8.95 -7.34 -16.16
CA GLU A 357 9.17 -6.11 -16.93
C GLU A 357 8.51 -4.93 -16.19
N LEU A 358 9.32 -3.94 -15.80
CA LEU A 358 8.88 -2.80 -14.98
C LEU A 358 9.16 -1.42 -15.59
N SER A 359 9.60 -1.35 -16.86
CA SER A 359 9.94 -0.09 -17.53
C SER A 359 8.80 0.93 -17.52
N ARG A 360 7.55 0.47 -17.61
CA ARG A 360 6.36 1.32 -17.52
C ARG A 360 6.18 1.98 -16.16
N PHE A 361 6.85 1.49 -15.12
CA PHE A 361 6.85 2.07 -13.78
C PHE A 361 8.09 2.93 -13.51
N SER A 362 9.02 3.03 -14.48
CA SER A 362 10.20 3.90 -14.38
C SER A 362 9.81 5.36 -14.17
N GLU A 363 10.60 6.13 -13.43
CA GLU A 363 10.42 7.58 -13.33
C GLU A 363 10.74 8.31 -14.63
N ASP A 364 11.42 7.64 -15.59
CA ASP A 364 11.69 8.18 -16.94
C ASP A 364 10.42 8.62 -17.66
N ARG A 365 9.26 8.06 -17.32
CA ARG A 365 7.94 8.48 -17.84
C ARG A 365 7.56 9.93 -17.50
N PHE A 366 8.31 10.57 -16.61
CA PHE A 366 8.13 11.97 -16.25
C PHE A 366 9.19 12.90 -16.88
N HIS A 367 10.16 12.35 -17.60
CA HIS A 367 11.09 13.10 -18.41
C HIS A 367 10.44 13.33 -19.79
N ALA A 368 9.67 14.41 -19.95
CA ALA A 368 9.15 14.85 -21.24
C ALA A 368 9.94 16.04 -21.76
#